data_831fecbd0e06c5ec1a14ce34ca501a6f
#
_entry.id   831fecbd0e06c5ec1a14ce34ca501a6f
#
_cell.length_a   1.000
_cell.length_b   1.000
_cell.length_c   1.000
_cell.angle_alpha   90.00
_cell.angle_beta   90.00
_cell.angle_gamma   90.00
#
_symmetry.space_group_name_H-M   'P 1'
#
loop_
_entity.id
_entity.type
_entity.pdbx_description
1 polymer ?
#
loop_
_entity_poly.entity_id
_entity_poly.type
_entity_poly.pdbx_seq_one_letter_code
_entity_poly.pdbx_strand_id
1 'polypeptide(L)'
;EVASSIRDILYNEKAAEKKAAEVAEKIAGLTDMNAIAEALGTTVSTKDGVAFSSMSNQGLDPKFIGAASVAEEGKIYGPLAANIGVYVYKVTGRDTGAFFTEDDAKARDAQMSQYSSQMVLPVMMEDGDVKDNRARFF
;
A
#
# COMPACT_ATOMS: atom_id res chain seq x y z
N GLU A 1 -10.78 6.93 23.40
CA GLU A 1 -9.61 6.71 22.52
C GLU A 1 -10.03 6.51 21.05
N VAL A 2 -11.02 5.63 20.75
CA VAL A 2 -11.45 5.39 19.36
C VAL A 2 -12.07 6.65 18.71
N ALA A 3 -12.80 7.46 19.44
CA ALA A 3 -13.46 8.66 18.91
C ALA A 3 -12.48 9.77 18.46
N SER A 4 -11.32 9.89 19.10
CA SER A 4 -10.28 10.84 18.68
C SER A 4 -9.63 10.40 17.37
N SER A 5 -9.29 9.12 17.25
CA SER A 5 -8.68 8.57 16.03
C SER A 5 -9.60 8.67 14.82
N ILE A 6 -10.90 8.42 15.00
CA ILE A 6 -11.90 8.58 13.93
C ILE A 6 -12.01 10.06 13.52
N ARG A 7 -11.98 11.00 14.48
CA ARG A 7 -12.04 12.44 14.19
C ARG A 7 -10.83 12.89 13.38
N ASP A 8 -9.64 12.42 13.71
CA ASP A 8 -8.41 12.78 13.01
C ASP A 8 -8.41 12.24 11.57
N ILE A 9 -8.88 11.01 11.38
CA ILE A 9 -9.03 10.42 10.04
C ILE A 9 -10.01 11.24 9.19
N LEU A 10 -11.20 11.55 9.73
CA LEU A 10 -12.21 12.33 9.01
C LEU A 10 -11.75 13.77 8.75
N TYR A 11 -10.99 14.36 9.66
CA TYR A 11 -10.42 15.70 9.46
C TYR A 11 -9.41 15.69 8.29
N ASN A 12 -8.50 14.72 8.28
CA ASN A 12 -7.51 14.59 7.23
C ASN A 12 -8.17 14.31 5.86
N GLU A 13 -9.20 13.47 5.82
CA GLU A 13 -9.94 13.15 4.60
C GLU A 13 -10.62 14.40 4.03
N LYS A 14 -11.35 15.16 4.85
CA LYS A 14 -11.97 16.41 4.42
C LYS A 14 -10.96 17.50 4.04
N ALA A 15 -9.84 17.57 4.72
CA ALA A 15 -8.75 18.49 4.36
C ALA A 15 -8.13 18.12 3.01
N ALA A 16 -7.93 16.84 2.74
CA ALA A 16 -7.44 16.35 1.46
C ALA A 16 -8.44 16.62 0.32
N GLU A 17 -9.75 16.45 0.54
CA GLU A 17 -10.78 16.77 -0.44
C GLU A 17 -10.81 18.27 -0.81
N LYS A 18 -10.74 19.16 0.19
CA LYS A 18 -10.67 20.61 -0.05
C LYS A 18 -9.41 20.98 -0.84
N LYS A 19 -8.28 20.39 -0.44
CA LYS A 19 -7.02 20.61 -1.13
C LYS A 19 -7.04 20.10 -2.56
N ALA A 20 -7.70 18.97 -2.80
CA ALA A 20 -7.89 18.43 -4.15
C ALA A 20 -8.70 19.38 -5.04
N ALA A 21 -9.75 20.00 -4.50
CA ALA A 21 -10.52 21.00 -5.24
C ALA A 21 -9.67 22.24 -5.62
N GLU A 22 -8.89 22.78 -4.67
CA GLU A 22 -7.97 23.88 -4.94
C GLU A 22 -6.90 23.52 -5.99
N VAL A 23 -6.38 22.29 -5.92
CA VAL A 23 -5.41 21.78 -6.89
C VAL A 23 -6.07 21.64 -8.26
N ALA A 24 -7.31 21.12 -8.34
CA ALA A 24 -8.05 20.98 -9.59
C ALA A 24 -8.21 22.32 -10.32
N GLU A 25 -8.54 23.39 -9.59
CA GLU A 25 -8.65 24.72 -10.16
C GLU A 25 -7.31 25.25 -10.72
N LYS A 26 -6.22 25.00 -9.98
CA LYS A 26 -4.88 25.46 -10.39
C LYS A 26 -4.30 24.73 -11.59
N ILE A 27 -4.63 23.46 -11.76
CA ILE A 27 -4.13 22.62 -12.86
C ILE A 27 -5.08 22.56 -14.06
N ALA A 28 -6.22 23.23 -13.99
CA ALA A 28 -7.22 23.23 -15.05
C ALA A 28 -6.60 23.69 -16.37
N GLY A 29 -6.67 22.82 -17.40
CA GLY A 29 -6.12 23.08 -18.72
C GLY A 29 -4.61 22.79 -18.89
N LEU A 30 -3.91 22.39 -17.85
CA LEU A 30 -2.51 21.98 -17.96
C LEU A 30 -2.41 20.51 -18.36
N THR A 31 -1.61 20.22 -19.37
CA THR A 31 -1.42 18.88 -19.93
C THR A 31 0.02 18.36 -19.76
N ASP A 32 0.88 19.15 -19.12
CA ASP A 32 2.26 18.78 -18.85
C ASP A 32 2.54 18.69 -17.35
N MET A 33 3.23 17.62 -16.92
CA MET A 33 3.54 17.38 -15.50
C MET A 33 4.47 18.46 -14.91
N ASN A 34 5.40 19.00 -15.71
CA ASN A 34 6.30 20.03 -15.23
C ASN A 34 5.55 21.36 -15.02
N ALA A 35 4.67 21.72 -15.95
CA ALA A 35 3.83 22.90 -15.83
C ALA A 35 2.87 22.78 -14.61
N ILE A 36 2.33 21.59 -14.36
CA ILE A 36 1.51 21.30 -13.18
C ILE A 36 2.34 21.48 -11.89
N ALA A 37 3.54 20.92 -11.85
CA ALA A 37 4.43 21.05 -10.70
C ALA A 37 4.79 22.49 -10.40
N GLU A 38 5.10 23.28 -11.42
CA GLU A 38 5.38 24.70 -11.30
C GLU A 38 4.17 25.50 -10.78
N ALA A 39 2.97 25.23 -11.32
CA ALA A 39 1.73 25.87 -10.87
C ALA A 39 1.40 25.54 -9.41
N LEU A 40 1.80 24.37 -8.93
CA LEU A 40 1.60 23.92 -7.55
C LEU A 40 2.76 24.30 -6.61
N GLY A 41 3.85 24.86 -7.13
CA GLY A 41 5.05 25.18 -6.35
C GLY A 41 5.78 23.96 -5.81
N THR A 42 5.75 22.85 -6.55
CA THR A 42 6.35 21.57 -6.18
C THR A 42 7.27 21.05 -7.31
N THR A 43 7.85 19.90 -7.12
CA THR A 43 8.71 19.24 -8.13
C THR A 43 8.15 17.88 -8.51
N VAL A 44 8.35 17.49 -9.78
CA VAL A 44 8.02 16.16 -10.25
C VAL A 44 8.99 15.16 -9.63
N SER A 45 8.46 14.10 -9.03
CA SER A 45 9.25 12.99 -8.49
C SER A 45 8.85 11.69 -9.18
N THR A 46 9.82 10.94 -9.66
CA THR A 46 9.60 9.61 -10.23
C THR A 46 9.76 8.55 -9.14
N LYS A 47 8.85 7.60 -9.13
CA LYS A 47 8.89 6.43 -8.26
C LYS A 47 8.79 5.17 -9.10
N ASP A 48 9.81 4.33 -8.99
CA ASP A 48 9.85 3.03 -9.65
C ASP A 48 9.43 1.91 -8.68
N GLY A 49 8.97 0.80 -9.22
CA GLY A 49 8.62 -0.38 -8.44
C GLY A 49 7.40 -0.21 -7.54
N VAL A 50 6.45 0.65 -7.92
CA VAL A 50 5.17 0.79 -7.20
C VAL A 50 4.35 -0.48 -7.39
N ALA A 51 4.18 -1.25 -6.33
CA ALA A 51 3.47 -2.52 -6.33
C ALA A 51 2.55 -2.64 -5.10
N PHE A 52 1.67 -3.62 -5.09
CA PHE A 52 0.82 -3.91 -3.92
C PHE A 52 1.60 -4.50 -2.73
N SER A 53 2.85 -4.88 -2.91
CA SER A 53 3.67 -5.39 -1.81
C SER A 53 4.04 -4.27 -0.84
N SER A 54 3.89 -4.53 0.46
CA SER A 54 4.17 -3.54 1.51
C SER A 54 5.64 -3.10 1.55
N MET A 55 6.55 -3.94 1.09
CA MET A 55 7.99 -3.63 1.07
C MET A 55 8.36 -2.61 -0.02
N SER A 56 7.68 -2.66 -1.17
CA SER A 56 7.93 -1.76 -2.30
C SER A 56 7.28 -0.39 -2.11
N ASN A 57 6.31 -0.28 -1.22
CA ASN A 57 5.44 0.89 -1.09
C ASN A 57 5.71 1.71 0.17
N GLN A 58 6.93 1.71 0.69
CA GLN A 58 7.28 2.50 1.86
C GLN A 58 6.97 3.98 1.64
N GLY A 59 6.02 4.49 2.42
CA GLY A 59 5.59 5.88 2.37
C GLY A 59 4.64 6.25 1.24
N LEU A 60 4.12 5.29 0.47
CA LEU A 60 3.07 5.53 -0.52
C LEU A 60 1.68 5.23 0.05
N ASP A 61 0.72 6.04 -0.38
CA ASP A 61 -0.66 5.90 0.05
C ASP A 61 -1.35 4.71 -0.65
N PRO A 62 -2.06 3.83 0.06
CA PRO A 62 -2.80 2.72 -0.56
C PRO A 62 -3.84 3.16 -1.60
N LYS A 63 -4.50 4.32 -1.39
CA LYS A 63 -5.44 4.88 -2.37
C LYS A 63 -4.72 5.26 -3.67
N PHE A 64 -3.51 5.84 -3.56
CA PHE A 64 -2.67 6.17 -4.71
C PHE A 64 -2.25 4.91 -5.49
N ILE A 65 -1.80 3.86 -4.78
CA ILE A 65 -1.37 2.61 -5.40
C ILE A 65 -2.54 1.95 -6.14
N GLY A 66 -3.72 1.90 -5.52
CA GLY A 66 -4.93 1.37 -6.15
C GLY A 66 -5.33 2.15 -7.40
N ALA A 67 -5.30 3.48 -7.36
CA ALA A 67 -5.61 4.33 -8.50
C ALA A 67 -4.57 4.20 -9.63
N ALA A 68 -3.29 4.14 -9.29
CA ALA A 68 -2.22 3.95 -10.26
C ALA A 68 -2.27 2.58 -10.96
N SER A 69 -2.77 1.55 -10.27
CA SER A 69 -2.86 0.20 -10.84
C SER A 69 -3.84 0.08 -12.01
N VAL A 70 -4.87 0.91 -12.06
CA VAL A 70 -5.89 0.91 -13.13
C VAL A 70 -5.73 2.06 -14.13
N ALA A 71 -4.83 3.01 -13.86
CA ALA A 71 -4.60 4.18 -14.71
C ALA A 71 -3.94 3.80 -16.04
N GLU A 72 -4.30 4.45 -17.12
CA GLU A 72 -3.66 4.24 -18.44
C GLU A 72 -2.27 4.87 -18.48
N GLU A 73 -1.33 4.21 -19.17
CA GLU A 73 0.01 4.77 -19.36
C GLU A 73 -0.02 6.05 -20.20
N GLY A 74 0.86 6.97 -19.83
CA GLY A 74 1.02 8.23 -20.56
C GLY A 74 0.00 9.31 -20.24
N LYS A 75 -1.08 8.99 -19.55
CA LYS A 75 -2.15 9.93 -19.18
C LYS A 75 -1.94 10.50 -17.78
N ILE A 76 -2.23 11.79 -17.61
CA ILE A 76 -2.17 12.46 -16.31
C ILE A 76 -3.50 12.26 -15.59
N TYR A 77 -3.43 11.87 -14.35
CA TYR A 77 -4.55 11.64 -13.44
C TYR A 77 -4.43 12.50 -12.19
N GLY A 78 -5.55 12.89 -11.66
CA GLY A 78 -5.65 13.66 -10.45
C GLY A 78 -6.43 14.96 -10.64
N PRO A 79 -6.59 15.73 -9.57
CA PRO A 79 -6.06 15.49 -8.22
C PRO A 79 -6.79 14.35 -7.49
N LEU A 80 -6.05 13.44 -6.92
CA LEU A 80 -6.53 12.33 -6.11
C LEU A 80 -6.35 12.68 -4.62
N ALA A 81 -7.45 12.83 -3.90
CA ALA A 81 -7.42 12.96 -2.45
C ALA A 81 -7.16 11.59 -1.81
N ALA A 82 -6.02 11.44 -1.18
CA ALA A 82 -5.61 10.24 -0.50
C ALA A 82 -5.37 10.50 1.01
N ASN A 83 -4.98 9.47 1.77
CA ASN A 83 -4.89 9.60 3.23
C ASN A 83 -3.73 10.49 3.70
N ILE A 84 -2.64 10.52 2.93
CA ILE A 84 -1.42 11.27 3.27
C ILE A 84 -1.40 12.64 2.58
N GLY A 85 -2.11 12.80 1.46
CA GLY A 85 -2.11 14.05 0.70
C GLY A 85 -2.89 13.98 -0.60
N VAL A 86 -2.63 14.97 -1.46
CA VAL A 86 -3.24 15.06 -2.79
C VAL A 86 -2.19 14.72 -3.84
N TYR A 87 -2.53 13.81 -4.72
CA TYR A 87 -1.64 13.32 -5.76
C TYR A 87 -2.13 13.72 -7.15
N VAL A 88 -1.22 14.24 -7.96
CA VAL A 88 -1.35 14.31 -9.41
C VAL A 88 -0.25 13.44 -9.98
N TYR A 89 -0.60 12.47 -10.82
CA TYR A 89 0.35 11.45 -11.25
C TYR A 89 0.14 11.05 -12.70
N LYS A 90 1.20 10.47 -13.26
CA LYS A 90 1.21 9.89 -14.59
C LYS A 90 1.93 8.54 -14.51
N VAL A 91 1.31 7.50 -15.00
CA VAL A 91 1.95 6.19 -15.15
C VAL A 91 2.80 6.23 -16.41
N THR A 92 4.10 6.04 -16.28
CA THR A 92 5.06 6.06 -17.40
C THR A 92 5.35 4.70 -17.99
N GLY A 93 5.11 3.64 -17.22
CA GLY A 93 5.29 2.26 -17.66
C GLY A 93 4.72 1.30 -16.62
N ARG A 94 4.38 0.12 -17.07
CA ARG A 94 3.96 -1.02 -16.25
C ARG A 94 4.90 -2.17 -16.48
N ASP A 95 5.39 -2.70 -15.41
CA ASP A 95 6.05 -4.00 -15.41
C ASP A 95 5.01 -5.03 -14.93
N THR A 96 4.57 -5.87 -15.83
CA THR A 96 3.86 -7.09 -15.45
C THR A 96 4.93 -8.05 -14.98
N GLY A 97 5.33 -7.93 -13.72
CA GLY A 97 6.31 -8.80 -13.09
C GLY A 97 6.05 -10.26 -13.40
N ALA A 98 7.06 -11.10 -13.30
CA ALA A 98 6.93 -12.53 -13.56
C ALA A 98 5.67 -13.07 -12.87
N PHE A 99 4.74 -13.54 -13.67
CA PHE A 99 3.57 -14.23 -13.14
C PHE A 99 4.05 -15.35 -12.23
N PHE A 100 3.31 -15.56 -11.16
CA PHE A 100 3.50 -16.64 -10.22
C PHE A 100 3.71 -17.95 -10.99
N THR A 101 4.91 -18.47 -10.94
CA THR A 101 5.28 -19.70 -11.64
C THR A 101 4.89 -20.94 -10.83
N GLU A 102 4.88 -22.11 -11.48
CA GLU A 102 4.66 -23.36 -10.75
C GLU A 102 5.73 -23.60 -9.68
N ASP A 103 6.95 -23.16 -9.91
CA ASP A 103 8.04 -23.27 -8.94
C ASP A 103 7.85 -22.34 -7.76
N ASP A 104 7.29 -21.12 -7.96
CA ASP A 104 6.91 -20.22 -6.88
C ASP A 104 5.78 -20.83 -6.02
N ALA A 105 4.83 -21.51 -6.67
CA ALA A 105 3.76 -22.24 -5.98
C ALA A 105 4.34 -23.34 -5.10
N LYS A 106 5.22 -24.17 -5.63
CA LYS A 106 5.89 -25.26 -4.88
C LYS A 106 6.73 -24.73 -3.72
N ALA A 107 7.47 -23.64 -3.95
CA ALA A 107 8.28 -23.00 -2.90
C ALA A 107 7.39 -22.48 -1.76
N ARG A 108 6.24 -21.89 -2.09
CA ARG A 108 5.29 -21.39 -1.12
C ARG A 108 4.59 -22.52 -0.34
N ASP A 109 4.22 -23.59 -1.02
CA ASP A 109 3.65 -24.78 -0.40
C ASP A 109 4.64 -25.43 0.57
N ALA A 110 5.92 -25.53 0.20
CA ALA A 110 6.96 -26.04 1.07
C ALA A 110 7.14 -25.14 2.31
N GLN A 111 7.14 -23.83 2.14
CA GLN A 111 7.23 -22.87 3.24
C GLN A 111 6.01 -22.97 4.18
N MET A 112 4.81 -23.06 3.63
CA MET A 112 3.58 -23.23 4.42
C MET A 112 3.56 -24.55 5.15
N SER A 113 4.01 -25.65 4.53
CA SER A 113 4.14 -26.96 5.16
C SER A 113 5.13 -26.94 6.33
N GLN A 114 6.27 -26.28 6.16
CA GLN A 114 7.24 -26.10 7.25
C GLN A 114 6.66 -25.27 8.40
N TYR A 115 5.98 -24.18 8.08
CA TYR A 115 5.31 -23.34 9.09
C TYR A 115 4.25 -24.13 9.84
N SER A 116 3.37 -24.84 9.12
CA SER A 116 2.33 -25.70 9.71
C SER A 116 2.94 -26.76 10.63
N SER A 117 4.02 -27.41 10.22
CA SER A 117 4.70 -28.43 11.03
C SER A 117 5.23 -27.86 12.35
N GLN A 118 5.71 -26.63 12.35
CA GLN A 118 6.19 -25.94 13.57
C GLN A 118 5.03 -25.54 14.49
N MET A 119 3.87 -25.23 13.93
CA MET A 119 2.70 -24.79 14.70
C MET A 119 1.84 -25.93 15.25
N VAL A 120 1.89 -27.13 14.65
CA VAL A 120 1.06 -28.27 15.08
C VAL A 120 1.30 -28.63 16.55
N LEU A 121 2.56 -28.77 16.96
CA LEU A 121 2.89 -29.19 18.32
C LEU A 121 2.46 -28.16 19.39
N PRO A 122 2.75 -26.86 19.26
CA PRO A 122 2.26 -25.85 20.20
C PRO A 122 0.72 -25.82 20.30
N VAL A 123 0.02 -25.87 19.17
CA VAL A 123 -1.44 -25.88 19.14
C VAL A 123 -2.01 -27.12 19.82
N MET A 124 -1.46 -28.29 19.54
CA MET A 124 -1.90 -29.55 20.21
C MET A 124 -1.61 -29.51 21.72
N MET A 125 -0.52 -28.91 22.15
CA MET A 125 -0.19 -28.79 23.58
C MET A 125 -1.14 -27.79 24.27
N GLU A 126 -1.53 -26.72 23.61
CA GLU A 126 -2.49 -25.75 24.13
C GLU A 126 -3.91 -26.34 24.20
N ASP A 127 -4.37 -26.97 23.13
CA ASP A 127 -5.70 -27.57 23.03
C ASP A 127 -5.86 -28.78 23.97
N GLY A 128 -4.79 -29.54 24.16
CA GLY A 128 -4.75 -30.73 25.06
C GLY A 128 -4.47 -30.41 26.52
N ASP A 129 -4.36 -29.14 26.94
CA ASP A 129 -3.97 -28.73 28.32
C ASP A 129 -2.75 -29.49 28.85
N VAL A 130 -1.75 -29.73 28.00
CA VAL A 130 -0.55 -30.49 28.32
C VAL A 130 0.33 -29.73 29.29
N LYS A 131 0.48 -30.23 30.52
CA LYS A 131 1.35 -29.64 31.55
C LYS A 131 2.69 -30.36 31.58
N ASP A 132 3.77 -29.63 31.40
CA ASP A 132 5.13 -30.12 31.57
C ASP A 132 5.44 -30.26 33.09
N ASN A 133 5.41 -31.46 33.59
CA ASN A 133 5.74 -31.76 34.98
C ASN A 133 7.17 -32.27 35.20
N ARG A 134 8.06 -32.19 34.18
CA ARG A 134 9.42 -32.70 34.26
C ARG A 134 10.23 -32.05 35.39
N ALA A 135 10.00 -30.78 35.70
CA ALA A 135 10.63 -30.09 36.81
C ALA A 135 10.33 -30.64 38.20
N ARG A 136 9.38 -31.61 38.32
CA ARG A 136 9.12 -32.31 39.57
C ARG A 136 10.05 -33.51 39.82
N PHE A 137 10.78 -33.95 38.79
CA PHE A 137 11.58 -35.17 38.84
C PHE A 137 13.09 -34.90 38.73
N PHE A 138 13.45 -33.61 38.54
CA PHE A 138 14.86 -33.17 38.43
C PHE A 138 15.12 -31.96 39.34
#